data_d7a45b6a3d474a82ba0fcc84724c2af4
#
_entry.id   d7a45b6a3d474a82ba0fcc84724c2af4
#
_cell.length_a   1.000
_cell.length_b   1.000
_cell.length_c   1.000
_cell.angle_alpha   90.00
_cell.angle_beta   90.00
_cell.angle_gamma   90.00
#
_symmetry.space_group_name_H-M   'P 1'
#
loop_
_entity.id
_entity.type
_entity.pdbx_description
1 polymer ?
#
loop_
_entity_poly.entity_id
_entity_poly.type
_entity_poly.pdbx_seq_one_letter_code
_entity_poly.pdbx_strand_id
1 'polypeptide(L)'
;VLPGLPHVGGLAYDPDHEMLWYSSNTNGIAQAISIKMDVLREYSYADNRMPVQVNQTCSLYGIVRDSFMTFYKGCLYVGCFNKYTESTIARYAVDDEGDLVNTFDEELGMMFEMAVPLDYSTISEQAQGMAFFAFLWNPAVQDRLLRAVG
;
A
#
# COMPACT_ATOMS: atom_id res chain seq x y z
N VAL A 1 18.50 6.23 -2.58
CA VAL A 1 18.76 4.78 -2.35
C VAL A 1 17.87 4.33 -1.21
N LEU A 2 17.07 3.28 -1.42
CA LEU A 2 16.25 2.65 -0.38
C LEU A 2 17.12 1.77 0.54
N PRO A 3 16.77 1.61 1.81
CA PRO A 3 17.45 0.69 2.70
C PRO A 3 17.28 -0.76 2.26
N GLY A 4 18.30 -1.59 2.42
CA GLY A 4 18.31 -2.98 1.98
C GLY A 4 18.30 -3.14 0.47
N LEU A 5 17.70 -4.22 -0.01
CA LEU A 5 17.50 -4.52 -1.43
C LEU A 5 16.03 -4.89 -1.66
N PRO A 6 15.09 -3.95 -1.48
CA PRO A 6 13.68 -4.25 -1.60
C PRO A 6 13.32 -4.59 -3.05
N HIS A 7 12.51 -5.60 -3.25
CA HIS A 7 11.83 -5.84 -4.52
C HIS A 7 10.58 -4.98 -4.56
N VAL A 8 10.72 -3.76 -5.06
CA VAL A 8 9.61 -2.79 -5.09
C VAL A 8 8.64 -3.15 -6.22
N GLY A 9 7.61 -3.92 -5.90
CA GLY A 9 6.52 -4.28 -6.83
C GLY A 9 5.36 -3.28 -6.78
N GLY A 10 5.15 -2.61 -5.65
CA GLY A 10 4.08 -1.66 -5.43
C GLY A 10 4.56 -0.32 -4.90
N LEU A 11 3.91 0.75 -5.35
CA LEU A 11 4.05 2.11 -4.83
C LEU A 11 2.66 2.69 -4.61
N ALA A 12 2.47 3.39 -3.49
CA ALA A 12 1.26 4.15 -3.22
C ALA A 12 1.62 5.50 -2.59
N TYR A 13 0.86 6.52 -2.94
CA TYR A 13 0.98 7.84 -2.32
C TYR A 13 -0.26 8.13 -1.48
N ASP A 14 -0.02 8.49 -0.24
CA ASP A 14 -1.01 9.00 0.69
C ASP A 14 -0.93 10.52 0.71
N PRO A 15 -1.90 11.22 0.10
CA PRO A 15 -1.91 12.67 0.04
C PRO A 15 -2.31 13.33 1.37
N ASP A 16 -2.98 12.60 2.27
CA ASP A 16 -3.50 13.15 3.51
C ASP A 16 -2.37 13.35 4.53
N HIS A 17 -1.35 12.47 4.49
CA HIS A 17 -0.18 12.49 5.39
C HIS A 17 1.14 12.80 4.66
N GLU A 18 1.10 13.11 3.34
CA GLU A 18 2.29 13.27 2.50
C GLU A 18 3.28 12.09 2.63
N MET A 19 2.77 10.86 2.54
CA MET A 19 3.51 9.64 2.75
C MET A 19 3.63 8.83 1.46
N LEU A 20 4.82 8.37 1.14
CA LEU A 20 5.06 7.41 0.07
C LEU A 20 5.23 6.01 0.66
N TRP A 21 4.39 5.08 0.23
CA TRP A 21 4.45 3.67 0.58
C TRP A 21 5.12 2.87 -0.52
N TYR A 22 5.93 1.89 -0.15
CA TYR A 22 6.48 0.92 -1.09
C TYR A 22 6.51 -0.48 -0.51
N SER A 23 6.44 -1.47 -1.41
CA SER A 23 6.48 -2.88 -1.05
C SER A 23 7.89 -3.37 -0.74
N SER A 24 7.98 -4.27 0.21
CA SER A 24 9.20 -4.97 0.57
C SER A 24 8.90 -6.40 1.03
N ASN A 25 9.91 -7.19 1.17
CA ASN A 25 9.80 -8.55 1.69
C ASN A 25 11.03 -8.89 2.52
N THR A 26 10.82 -9.39 3.72
CA THR A 26 11.90 -9.89 4.57
C THR A 26 11.59 -11.31 5.00
N ASN A 27 12.46 -12.25 4.65
CA ASN A 27 12.32 -13.67 4.98
C ASN A 27 10.97 -14.29 4.51
N GLY A 28 10.45 -13.84 3.39
CA GLY A 28 9.17 -14.31 2.85
C GLY A 28 7.93 -13.67 3.46
N ILE A 29 8.10 -12.68 4.33
CA ILE A 29 7.00 -11.91 4.92
C ILE A 29 6.84 -10.61 4.15
N ALA A 30 5.64 -10.35 3.63
CA ALA A 30 5.30 -9.11 2.96
C ALA A 30 5.36 -7.93 3.94
N GLN A 31 5.93 -6.82 3.49
CA GLN A 31 6.09 -5.60 4.29
C GLN A 31 5.71 -4.36 3.48
N ALA A 32 5.01 -3.43 4.10
CA ALA A 32 4.85 -2.08 3.61
C ALA A 32 5.79 -1.15 4.37
N ILE A 33 6.51 -0.32 3.63
CA ILE A 33 7.46 0.64 4.19
C ILE A 33 7.04 2.03 3.75
N SER A 34 7.00 2.97 4.69
CA SER A 34 6.65 4.36 4.41
C SER A 34 7.84 5.31 4.52
N ILE A 35 7.81 6.35 3.71
CA ILE A 35 8.76 7.47 3.73
C ILE A 35 7.95 8.77 3.68
N LYS A 36 8.26 9.71 4.57
CA LYS A 36 7.70 11.06 4.51
C LYS A 36 8.19 11.80 3.28
N MET A 37 7.32 12.51 2.61
CA MET A 37 7.66 13.21 1.36
C MET A 37 8.65 14.35 1.56
N ASP A 38 8.66 15.00 2.71
CA ASP A 38 9.65 16.02 3.07
C ASP A 38 11.06 15.41 3.15
N VAL A 39 11.19 14.25 3.84
CA VAL A 39 12.45 13.50 3.91
C VAL A 39 12.94 13.11 2.51
N LEU A 40 12.02 12.66 1.64
CA LEU A 40 12.36 12.26 0.28
C LEU A 40 12.78 13.44 -0.60
N ARG A 41 12.16 14.63 -0.44
CA ARG A 41 12.49 15.85 -1.19
C ARG A 41 13.90 16.39 -0.81
N GLU A 42 14.28 16.24 0.45
CA GLU A 42 15.58 16.71 0.96
C GLU A 42 16.70 15.67 0.81
N TYR A 43 16.36 14.43 0.43
CA TYR A 43 17.29 13.33 0.36
C TYR A 43 18.30 13.49 -0.79
N SER A 44 19.60 13.42 -0.45
CA SER A 44 20.71 13.35 -1.40
C SER A 44 21.69 12.24 -1.00
N TYR A 45 21.76 11.20 -1.82
CA TYR A 45 22.74 10.13 -1.58
C TYR A 45 24.18 10.62 -1.79
N ALA A 46 24.38 11.58 -2.68
CA ALA A 46 25.71 12.14 -2.94
C ALA A 46 26.30 12.81 -1.70
N ASP A 47 25.45 13.46 -0.90
CA ASP A 47 25.87 14.18 0.30
C ASP A 47 25.91 13.26 1.54
N ASN A 48 24.90 12.41 1.71
CA ASN A 48 24.74 11.64 2.93
C ASN A 48 25.44 10.27 2.91
N ARG A 49 25.60 9.67 1.73
CA ARG A 49 26.14 8.30 1.54
C ARG A 49 25.40 7.22 2.32
N MET A 50 24.20 7.52 2.77
CA MET A 50 23.31 6.65 3.54
C MET A 50 21.99 6.45 2.78
N PRO A 51 21.31 5.31 2.95
CA PRO A 51 19.95 5.16 2.45
C PRO A 51 19.01 6.22 3.01
N VAL A 52 17.92 6.49 2.29
CA VAL A 52 16.85 7.38 2.77
C VAL A 52 16.28 6.85 4.08
N GLN A 53 15.98 7.75 5.01
CA GLN A 53 15.33 7.39 6.26
C GLN A 53 13.88 7.00 6.02
N VAL A 54 13.50 5.83 6.49
CA VAL A 54 12.10 5.37 6.45
C VAL A 54 11.35 5.85 7.71
N ASN A 55 10.05 6.02 7.57
CA ASN A 55 9.17 6.38 8.68
C ASN A 55 8.71 5.12 9.43
N GLN A 56 8.10 4.17 8.73
CA GLN A 56 7.64 2.90 9.30
C GLN A 56 8.05 1.73 8.40
N THR A 57 8.35 0.59 9.02
CA THR A 57 8.43 -0.73 8.38
C THR A 57 7.42 -1.63 9.08
N CYS A 58 6.37 -2.05 8.38
CA CYS A 58 5.29 -2.84 8.96
C CYS A 58 5.11 -4.15 8.18
N SER A 59 5.10 -5.27 8.89
CA SER A 59 4.76 -6.57 8.31
C SER A 59 3.27 -6.65 8.04
N LEU A 60 2.88 -7.30 6.94
CA LEU A 60 1.49 -7.42 6.50
C LEU A 60 0.98 -8.83 6.76
N TYR A 61 0.06 -8.97 7.71
CA TYR A 61 -0.61 -10.24 7.94
C TYR A 61 -1.60 -10.53 6.81
N GLY A 62 -1.76 -11.80 6.46
CA GLY A 62 -2.79 -12.28 5.54
C GLY A 62 -2.51 -12.06 4.06
N ILE A 63 -1.36 -11.51 3.68
CA ILE A 63 -0.92 -11.41 2.29
C ILE A 63 0.46 -12.05 2.14
N VAL A 64 0.63 -12.86 1.10
CA VAL A 64 1.90 -13.59 0.88
C VAL A 64 2.95 -12.72 0.21
N ARG A 65 2.52 -11.82 -0.66
CA ARG A 65 3.35 -10.87 -1.40
C ARG A 65 2.59 -9.58 -1.62
N ASP A 66 3.27 -8.48 -1.44
CA ASP A 66 2.83 -7.14 -1.78
C ASP A 66 3.32 -6.79 -3.19
N SER A 67 2.58 -7.21 -4.19
CA SER A 67 2.98 -7.06 -5.60
C SER A 67 2.60 -5.70 -6.17
N PHE A 68 1.54 -5.10 -5.67
CA PHE A 68 1.07 -3.77 -6.02
C PHE A 68 0.24 -3.18 -4.86
N MET A 69 0.21 -1.87 -4.76
CA MET A 69 -0.54 -1.19 -3.70
C MET A 69 -1.12 0.15 -4.18
N THR A 70 -2.12 0.61 -3.47
CA THR A 70 -2.67 1.96 -3.62
C THR A 70 -3.25 2.45 -2.30
N PHE A 71 -3.25 3.76 -2.09
CA PHE A 71 -3.89 4.40 -0.94
C PHE A 71 -5.24 4.98 -1.35
N TYR A 72 -6.25 4.80 -0.50
CA TYR A 72 -7.55 5.39 -0.68
C TYR A 72 -8.33 5.50 0.63
N LYS A 73 -8.81 6.70 0.95
CA LYS A 73 -9.67 6.99 2.12
C LYS A 73 -9.16 6.37 3.44
N GLY A 74 -7.94 6.73 3.83
CA GLY A 74 -7.35 6.30 5.10
C GLY A 74 -6.97 4.82 5.15
N CYS A 75 -6.89 4.14 4.00
CA CYS A 75 -6.50 2.74 3.93
C CYS A 75 -5.46 2.50 2.85
N LEU A 76 -4.50 1.62 3.17
CA LEU A 76 -3.59 1.04 2.20
C LEU A 76 -4.18 -0.27 1.68
N TYR A 77 -4.37 -0.36 0.39
CA TYR A 77 -4.82 -1.57 -0.31
C TYR A 77 -3.61 -2.24 -0.93
N VAL A 78 -3.41 -3.50 -0.62
CA VAL A 78 -2.25 -4.27 -1.07
C VAL A 78 -2.71 -5.52 -1.79
N GLY A 79 -2.27 -5.69 -3.03
CA GLY A 79 -2.62 -6.82 -3.86
C GLY A 79 -1.47 -7.78 -4.08
N CYS A 80 -1.80 -9.07 -4.18
CA CYS A 80 -0.88 -10.13 -4.50
C CYS A 80 -1.01 -10.53 -5.98
N PHE A 81 0.11 -10.57 -6.70
CA PHE A 81 0.12 -11.12 -8.05
C PHE A 81 0.08 -12.66 -8.00
N ASN A 82 -0.86 -13.24 -8.74
CA ASN A 82 -0.88 -14.67 -9.00
C ASN A 82 -1.06 -14.90 -10.50
N LYS A 83 -0.25 -15.78 -11.08
CA LYS A 83 -0.24 -16.04 -12.52
C LYS A 83 -1.34 -17.00 -12.98
N TYR A 84 -1.79 -17.87 -12.09
CA TYR A 84 -2.56 -19.06 -12.47
C TYR A 84 -3.92 -19.18 -11.80
N THR A 85 -4.18 -18.40 -10.75
CA THR A 85 -5.42 -18.44 -9.99
C THR A 85 -5.84 -17.04 -9.58
N GLU A 86 -7.09 -16.89 -9.20
CA GLU A 86 -7.55 -15.71 -8.48
C GLU A 86 -6.63 -15.38 -7.30
N SER A 87 -6.53 -14.14 -6.99
CA SER A 87 -5.70 -13.63 -5.91
C SER A 87 -6.49 -12.67 -5.01
N THR A 88 -5.81 -11.99 -4.13
CA THR A 88 -6.41 -11.23 -3.05
C THR A 88 -5.86 -9.82 -3.03
N ILE A 89 -6.74 -8.86 -2.74
CA ILE A 89 -6.40 -7.54 -2.21
C ILE A 89 -6.78 -7.53 -0.74
N ALA A 90 -5.85 -7.12 0.11
CA ALA A 90 -6.07 -6.87 1.52
C ALA A 90 -6.10 -5.36 1.79
N ARG A 91 -6.99 -4.92 2.68
CA ARG A 91 -7.15 -3.53 3.07
C ARG A 91 -6.69 -3.32 4.50
N TYR A 92 -5.74 -2.43 4.71
CA TYR A 92 -5.14 -2.12 6.01
C TYR A 92 -5.48 -0.69 6.42
N ALA A 93 -5.82 -0.48 7.70
CA ALA A 93 -6.05 0.86 8.23
C ALA A 93 -4.74 1.64 8.36
N VAL A 94 -4.79 2.92 8.01
CA VAL A 94 -3.77 3.91 8.31
C VAL A 94 -4.34 4.85 9.36
N ASP A 95 -3.56 5.14 10.40
CA ASP A 95 -3.96 6.02 11.50
C ASP A 95 -3.79 7.51 11.16
N ASP A 96 -4.11 8.37 12.13
CA ASP A 96 -4.07 9.82 11.95
C ASP A 96 -2.62 10.38 11.82
N GLU A 97 -1.62 9.60 12.17
CA GLU A 97 -0.19 9.90 12.00
C GLU A 97 0.35 9.46 10.63
N GLY A 98 -0.44 8.72 9.86
CA GLY A 98 -0.08 8.18 8.56
C GLY A 98 0.68 6.86 8.64
N ASP A 99 0.56 6.13 9.75
CA ASP A 99 1.18 4.84 9.97
C ASP A 99 0.15 3.70 9.83
N LEU A 100 0.60 2.52 9.40
CA LEU A 100 -0.23 1.32 9.48
C LEU A 100 -0.45 0.95 10.94
N VAL A 101 -1.72 0.66 11.26
CA VAL A 101 -2.11 0.30 12.62
C VAL A 101 -1.50 -1.04 12.99
N ASN A 102 -0.60 -1.02 13.98
CA ASN A 102 0.03 -2.22 14.52
C ASN A 102 -0.96 -3.05 15.34
N THR A 103 -0.77 -4.35 15.35
CA THR A 103 -1.60 -5.28 16.11
C THR A 103 -1.05 -5.48 17.50
N PHE A 104 -1.90 -5.30 18.51
CA PHE A 104 -1.62 -5.67 19.88
C PHE A 104 -2.20 -7.06 20.17
N ASP A 105 -1.36 -7.96 20.67
CA ASP A 105 -1.79 -9.29 21.12
C ASP A 105 -2.04 -9.25 22.63
N GLU A 106 -3.30 -9.39 23.02
CA GLU A 106 -3.72 -9.32 24.43
C GLU A 106 -3.23 -10.53 25.24
N GLU A 107 -3.10 -11.71 24.62
CA GLU A 107 -2.64 -12.91 25.31
C GLU A 107 -1.15 -12.84 25.63
N LEU A 108 -0.35 -12.28 24.72
CA LEU A 108 1.08 -12.11 24.91
C LEU A 108 1.42 -10.77 25.57
N GLY A 109 0.47 -9.84 25.66
CA GLY A 109 0.67 -8.52 26.22
C GLY A 109 1.72 -7.67 25.51
N MET A 110 1.89 -7.87 24.18
CA MET A 110 2.91 -7.18 23.39
C MET A 110 2.38 -6.67 22.06
N MET A 111 2.99 -5.57 21.59
CA MET A 111 2.77 -5.03 20.25
C MET A 111 3.65 -5.75 19.24
N PHE A 112 3.07 -6.09 18.11
CA PHE A 112 3.80 -6.54 16.92
C PHE A 112 3.80 -5.43 15.88
N GLU A 113 4.92 -5.22 15.21
CA GLU A 113 5.02 -4.38 14.01
C GLU A 113 4.40 -5.13 12.81
N MET A 114 3.11 -5.42 12.94
CA MET A 114 2.33 -6.18 11.98
C MET A 114 0.92 -5.60 11.88
N ALA A 115 0.51 -5.25 10.67
CA ALA A 115 -0.84 -4.83 10.38
C ALA A 115 -1.71 -6.04 10.02
N VAL A 116 -2.90 -6.11 10.63
CA VAL A 116 -3.95 -7.08 10.28
C VAL A 116 -4.96 -6.38 9.36
N PRO A 117 -5.34 -7.00 8.23
CA PRO A 117 -6.26 -6.36 7.31
C PRO A 117 -7.67 -6.25 7.89
N LEU A 118 -8.35 -5.17 7.53
CA LEU A 118 -9.76 -4.96 7.86
C LEU A 118 -10.66 -5.93 7.12
N ASP A 119 -10.32 -6.21 5.86
CA ASP A 119 -11.03 -7.15 4.98
C ASP A 119 -10.18 -7.54 3.76
N TYR A 120 -10.74 -8.44 2.96
CA TYR A 120 -10.16 -8.95 1.73
C TYR A 120 -11.15 -8.85 0.58
N SER A 121 -10.63 -8.66 -0.63
CA SER A 121 -11.38 -8.78 -1.88
C SER A 121 -10.66 -9.73 -2.83
N THR A 122 -11.43 -10.58 -3.51
CA THR A 122 -10.90 -11.45 -4.57
C THR A 122 -10.70 -10.65 -5.85
N ILE A 123 -9.61 -10.89 -6.53
CA ILE A 123 -9.28 -10.30 -7.83
C ILE A 123 -8.92 -11.38 -8.83
N SER A 124 -9.03 -11.05 -10.13
CA SER A 124 -8.64 -11.97 -11.20
C SER A 124 -7.15 -12.31 -11.13
N GLU A 125 -6.80 -13.44 -11.72
CA GLU A 125 -5.41 -13.80 -11.99
C GLU A 125 -4.69 -12.72 -12.80
N GLN A 126 -3.37 -12.64 -12.66
CA GLN A 126 -2.47 -11.72 -13.40
C GLN A 126 -2.71 -10.23 -13.15
N ALA A 127 -3.51 -9.84 -12.15
CA ALA A 127 -3.64 -8.44 -11.76
C ALA A 127 -2.29 -7.89 -11.22
N GLN A 128 -1.86 -6.74 -11.74
CA GLN A 128 -0.57 -6.11 -11.42
C GLN A 128 -0.69 -4.66 -10.97
N GLY A 129 -1.90 -4.20 -10.72
CA GLY A 129 -2.12 -2.83 -10.27
C GLY A 129 -3.59 -2.57 -9.98
N MET A 130 -3.84 -1.51 -9.25
CA MET A 130 -5.17 -1.02 -8.96
C MET A 130 -5.16 0.50 -8.79
N ALA A 131 -6.32 1.10 -9.04
CA ALA A 131 -6.58 2.49 -8.70
C ALA A 131 -8.04 2.65 -8.31
N PHE A 132 -8.31 3.55 -7.37
CA PHE A 132 -9.67 3.93 -7.04
C PHE A 132 -10.07 5.15 -7.85
N PHE A 133 -11.25 5.08 -8.43
CA PHE A 133 -11.85 6.17 -9.16
C PHE A 133 -13.13 6.64 -8.45
N ALA A 134 -13.13 7.88 -7.97
CA ALA A 134 -14.34 8.48 -7.41
C ALA A 134 -15.28 8.87 -8.56
N PHE A 135 -16.29 8.06 -8.81
CA PHE A 135 -17.34 8.40 -9.76
C PHE A 135 -18.34 9.36 -9.08
N LEU A 136 -18.28 10.63 -9.43
CA LEU A 136 -19.34 11.55 -9.11
C LEU A 136 -20.52 11.22 -10.03
N TRP A 137 -21.59 10.66 -9.46
CA TRP A 137 -22.83 10.44 -10.17
C TRP A 137 -23.38 11.78 -10.69
N ASN A 138 -23.21 12.02 -11.97
CA ASN A 138 -23.85 13.12 -12.67
C ASN A 138 -24.72 12.56 -13.79
N PRO A 139 -26.06 12.60 -13.66
CA PRO A 139 -26.99 12.06 -14.68
C PRO A 139 -26.74 12.62 -16.08
N ALA A 140 -26.30 13.88 -16.19
CA ALA A 140 -26.02 14.51 -17.49
C ALA A 140 -24.74 13.95 -18.17
N VAL A 141 -23.80 13.41 -17.42
CA VAL A 141 -22.59 12.77 -17.96
C VAL A 141 -22.90 11.34 -18.45
N GLN A 142 -23.77 10.63 -17.75
CA GLN A 142 -24.19 9.29 -18.12
C GLN A 142 -24.95 9.29 -19.47
N ASP A 143 -25.83 10.26 -19.68
CA ASP A 143 -26.59 10.39 -20.94
C ASP A 143 -25.67 10.68 -22.15
N ARG A 144 -24.55 11.37 -21.93
CA ARG A 144 -23.52 11.60 -22.94
C ARG A 144 -22.71 10.35 -23.26
N LEU A 145 -22.34 9.56 -22.25
CA LEU A 145 -21.59 8.31 -22.44
C LEU A 145 -22.44 7.25 -23.14
N LEU A 146 -23.71 7.11 -22.78
CA LEU A 146 -24.64 6.19 -23.45
C LEU A 146 -24.90 6.54 -24.92
N ARG A 147 -24.92 7.84 -25.26
CA ARG A 147 -25.04 8.30 -26.65
C ARG A 147 -23.75 8.19 -27.48
N ALA A 148 -22.60 8.10 -26.83
CA ALA A 148 -21.30 7.96 -27.49
C ALA A 148 -20.94 6.50 -27.81
N VAL A 149 -21.61 5.53 -27.18
CA VAL A 149 -21.38 4.08 -27.34
C VAL A 149 -22.49 3.41 -28.18
N GLY A 150 -23.57 4.10 -28.50
CA GLY A 150 -24.66 3.69 -29.39
C GLY A 150 -24.51 4.34 -30.73
#